data_f0436cacdc1756a06cc112330bfd32a4
#
_entry.id   f0436cacdc1756a06cc112330bfd32a4
#
_cell.length_a   1.000
_cell.length_b   1.000
_cell.length_c   1.000
_cell.angle_alpha   90.00
_cell.angle_beta   90.00
_cell.angle_gamma   90.00
#
_symmetry.space_group_name_H-M   'P 1'
#
loop_
_entity.id
_entity.type
_entity.pdbx_description
1 polymer ?
#
loop_
_entity_poly.entity_id
_entity_poly.type
_entity_poly.pdbx_seq_one_letter_code
_entity_poly.pdbx_strand_id
1 'polypeptide(L)'
;ESGLTTRVTLAFLADENWDEDIDPLVARRFEGDEWLQATHIKLLVDGVTENQTAALKDPYLGHDGERGFMYFSQDQLNAWIPLLESHGFQIHAHTLGEQTLAAVLDALERSREVRGQPNNRPSFIHCYLIDPPDYPRLRAADATVNFTMLWRQMEPAMVTINAPALGPERLARLMPMAEAAEFGLVVTGGSDWYVSQIDPLASIAPGLTGKPIPFYRSHAYEPDTQPVMPGRRPSLDTLIAAYTINGAYASKTDAFTGSIEVGKRADLVVLDQNLFEIPAEKIYETEVLATLVDGRVVYGELP
;
A
#
# COMPACT_ATOMS: atom_id res chain seq x y z
N GLU A 1 30.11 7.66 1.75
CA GLU A 1 28.87 8.23 2.33
C GLU A 1 27.87 8.40 1.20
N SER A 2 26.68 7.81 1.30
CA SER A 2 25.69 7.74 0.21
C SER A 2 25.10 9.11 -0.18
N GLY A 3 25.23 10.13 0.66
CA GLY A 3 24.55 11.42 0.50
C GLY A 3 23.02 11.36 0.63
N LEU A 4 22.46 10.18 0.92
CA LEU A 4 21.03 10.02 1.18
C LEU A 4 20.67 10.58 2.55
N THR A 5 19.53 11.27 2.61
CA THR A 5 18.91 11.79 3.85
C THR A 5 17.66 11.02 4.23
N THR A 6 17.35 9.95 3.51
CA THR A 6 16.25 9.03 3.77
C THR A 6 16.69 7.60 3.44
N ARG A 7 16.00 6.62 4.02
CA ARG A 7 16.20 5.21 3.70
C ARG A 7 15.35 4.84 2.49
N VAL A 8 15.93 4.09 1.57
CA VAL A 8 15.29 3.75 0.28
C VAL A 8 15.33 2.24 0.05
N THR A 9 14.18 1.67 -0.24
CA THR A 9 14.07 0.29 -0.75
C THR A 9 13.52 0.34 -2.17
N LEU A 10 14.30 -0.15 -3.12
CA LEU A 10 13.95 -0.17 -4.53
C LEU A 10 13.27 -1.48 -4.92
N ALA A 11 12.30 -1.37 -5.85
CA ALA A 11 11.72 -2.50 -6.55
C ALA A 11 12.09 -2.45 -8.03
N PHE A 12 12.51 -3.58 -8.59
CA PHE A 12 12.65 -3.74 -10.04
C PHE A 12 11.30 -4.05 -10.65
N LEU A 13 11.02 -3.49 -11.81
CA LEU A 13 9.81 -3.83 -12.57
C LEU A 13 10.04 -5.13 -13.35
N ALA A 14 9.16 -6.10 -13.16
CA ALA A 14 8.95 -7.21 -14.07
C ALA A 14 7.55 -7.04 -14.66
N ASP A 15 7.48 -6.64 -15.92
CA ASP A 15 6.22 -6.47 -16.65
C ASP A 15 5.82 -7.79 -17.34
N GLU A 16 4.64 -7.81 -17.95
CA GLU A 16 4.07 -8.98 -18.59
C GLU A 16 4.89 -9.52 -19.78
N ASN A 17 5.86 -8.76 -20.26
CA ASN A 17 6.76 -9.14 -21.36
C ASN A 17 8.12 -9.63 -20.86
N TRP A 18 8.31 -9.72 -19.52
CA TRP A 18 9.56 -10.25 -18.99
C TRP A 18 9.80 -11.66 -19.51
N ASP A 19 10.98 -11.88 -20.07
CA ASP A 19 11.41 -13.13 -20.74
C ASP A 19 11.88 -14.24 -19.79
N GLU A 20 11.65 -14.07 -18.48
CA GLU A 20 12.07 -14.96 -17.39
C GLU A 20 13.59 -15.06 -17.22
N ASP A 21 14.37 -14.19 -17.87
CA ASP A 21 15.79 -14.09 -17.57
C ASP A 21 16.00 -13.45 -16.19
N ILE A 22 16.26 -14.26 -15.21
CA ILE A 22 16.45 -13.84 -13.82
C ILE A 22 17.84 -13.25 -13.56
N ASP A 23 18.83 -13.56 -14.38
CA ASP A 23 20.22 -13.21 -14.12
C ASP A 23 20.45 -11.70 -14.02
N PRO A 24 19.90 -10.84 -14.90
CA PRO A 24 20.03 -9.39 -14.76
C PRO A 24 19.40 -8.82 -13.49
N LEU A 25 18.31 -9.42 -13.01
CA LEU A 25 17.67 -9.02 -11.76
C LEU A 25 18.50 -9.44 -10.55
N VAL A 26 18.98 -10.68 -10.54
CA VAL A 26 19.85 -11.20 -9.48
C VAL A 26 21.16 -10.42 -9.41
N ALA A 27 21.76 -10.10 -10.56
CA ALA A 27 22.99 -9.31 -10.61
C ALA A 27 22.84 -7.88 -10.06
N ARG A 28 21.62 -7.34 -10.09
CA ARG A 28 21.28 -6.01 -9.56
C ARG A 28 20.67 -6.05 -8.16
N ARG A 29 20.30 -7.25 -7.69
CA ARG A 29 19.76 -7.41 -6.35
C ARG A 29 20.83 -6.99 -5.34
N PHE A 30 20.47 -6.10 -4.46
CA PHE A 30 21.39 -5.49 -3.51
C PHE A 30 20.72 -5.45 -2.14
N GLU A 31 21.21 -6.24 -1.21
CA GLU A 31 20.76 -6.20 0.19
C GLU A 31 21.14 -4.87 0.84
N GLY A 32 22.22 -4.28 0.34
CA GLY A 32 22.62 -2.94 0.66
C GLY A 32 23.12 -2.75 2.06
N ASP A 33 22.93 -1.54 2.48
CA ASP A 33 23.13 -1.11 3.86
C ASP A 33 21.80 -0.59 4.44
N GLU A 34 21.85 0.07 5.57
CA GLU A 34 20.67 0.68 6.20
C GLU A 34 20.02 1.80 5.38
N TRP A 35 20.67 2.31 4.33
CA TRP A 35 20.25 3.47 3.56
C TRP A 35 19.63 3.12 2.21
N LEU A 36 20.15 2.09 1.56
CA LEU A 36 19.71 1.69 0.23
C LEU A 36 19.66 0.17 0.10
N GLN A 37 18.52 -0.33 -0.31
CA GLN A 37 18.29 -1.73 -0.66
C GLN A 37 17.59 -1.82 -2.03
N ALA A 38 17.83 -2.92 -2.77
CA ALA A 38 17.17 -3.24 -4.04
C ALA A 38 16.77 -4.72 -4.01
N THR A 39 15.70 -5.03 -3.29
CA THR A 39 15.31 -6.40 -2.91
C THR A 39 13.90 -6.78 -3.34
N HIS A 40 13.15 -5.86 -3.96
CA HIS A 40 11.76 -6.08 -4.32
C HIS A 40 11.59 -6.21 -5.83
N ILE A 41 10.55 -6.92 -6.25
CA ILE A 41 10.06 -6.97 -7.63
C ILE A 41 8.66 -6.39 -7.68
N LYS A 42 8.45 -5.37 -8.49
CA LYS A 42 7.14 -4.81 -8.80
C LYS A 42 6.50 -5.59 -9.93
N LEU A 43 5.29 -6.11 -9.68
CA LEU A 43 4.39 -6.69 -10.67
C LEU A 43 3.17 -5.77 -10.82
N LEU A 44 2.91 -5.29 -12.03
CA LEU A 44 1.69 -4.54 -12.38
C LEU A 44 0.64 -5.54 -12.86
N VAL A 45 -0.09 -6.19 -11.94
CA VAL A 45 -0.91 -7.35 -12.28
C VAL A 45 -2.24 -6.96 -12.90
N ASP A 46 -2.87 -5.85 -12.46
CA ASP A 46 -4.10 -5.30 -13.07
C ASP A 46 -4.01 -3.78 -13.25
N GLY A 47 -5.09 -3.21 -13.77
CA GLY A 47 -5.25 -1.77 -13.93
C GLY A 47 -5.97 -1.12 -12.74
N VAL A 48 -6.81 -0.12 -13.04
CA VAL A 48 -7.50 0.73 -12.04
C VAL A 48 -9.02 0.72 -12.25
N THR A 49 -9.75 1.04 -11.19
CA THR A 49 -11.23 1.05 -11.22
C THR A 49 -11.79 2.19 -12.07
N GLU A 50 -11.10 3.31 -12.16
CA GLU A 50 -11.49 4.50 -12.94
C GLU A 50 -11.65 4.19 -14.43
N ASN A 51 -10.82 3.29 -14.95
CA ASN A 51 -10.85 2.85 -16.35
C ASN A 51 -11.51 1.49 -16.52
N GLN A 52 -12.13 0.92 -15.47
CA GLN A 52 -12.68 -0.43 -15.42
C GLN A 52 -11.67 -1.52 -15.84
N THR A 53 -10.39 -1.31 -15.53
CA THR A 53 -9.30 -2.25 -15.86
C THR A 53 -8.79 -3.05 -14.67
N ALA A 54 -9.17 -2.68 -13.42
CA ALA A 54 -8.95 -3.53 -12.26
C ALA A 54 -9.74 -4.84 -12.40
N ALA A 55 -9.10 -5.99 -12.18
CA ALA A 55 -9.73 -7.29 -12.42
C ALA A 55 -10.63 -7.70 -11.24
N LEU A 56 -11.94 -7.71 -11.48
CA LEU A 56 -12.98 -8.05 -10.51
C LEU A 56 -13.52 -9.47 -10.73
N LYS A 57 -13.98 -10.10 -9.64
CA LYS A 57 -14.69 -11.41 -9.72
C LYS A 57 -16.06 -11.27 -10.36
N ASP A 58 -16.76 -10.17 -10.07
CA ASP A 58 -18.06 -9.86 -10.66
C ASP A 58 -17.97 -8.64 -11.59
N PRO A 59 -18.81 -8.55 -12.64
CA PRO A 59 -18.77 -7.47 -13.60
C PRO A 59 -18.94 -6.08 -12.97
N TYR A 60 -18.37 -5.07 -13.60
CA TYR A 60 -18.71 -3.68 -13.36
C TYR A 60 -20.18 -3.42 -13.70
N LEU A 61 -20.87 -2.63 -12.88
CA LEU A 61 -22.28 -2.31 -13.12
C LEU A 61 -22.43 -1.43 -14.37
N GLY A 62 -23.40 -1.78 -15.24
CA GLY A 62 -23.65 -1.02 -16.47
C GLY A 62 -22.63 -1.26 -17.60
N HIS A 63 -21.77 -2.26 -17.49
CA HIS A 63 -20.70 -2.57 -18.44
C HIS A 63 -20.77 -4.02 -18.95
N ASP A 64 -21.88 -4.45 -19.49
CA ASP A 64 -22.15 -5.69 -20.28
C ASP A 64 -21.25 -6.92 -19.99
N GLY A 65 -20.99 -7.20 -18.72
CA GLY A 65 -20.16 -8.33 -18.30
C GLY A 65 -18.66 -8.05 -18.18
N GLU A 66 -18.21 -6.84 -18.45
CA GLU A 66 -16.81 -6.44 -18.28
C GLU A 66 -16.37 -6.53 -16.82
N ARG A 67 -15.21 -7.16 -16.60
CA ARG A 67 -14.65 -7.43 -15.26
C ARG A 67 -13.26 -6.81 -15.07
N GLY A 68 -12.77 -6.03 -16.03
CA GLY A 68 -11.36 -5.67 -16.11
C GLY A 68 -10.51 -6.86 -16.60
N PHE A 69 -9.22 -6.75 -16.39
CA PHE A 69 -8.29 -7.80 -16.85
C PHE A 69 -7.01 -7.81 -16.03
N MET A 70 -6.31 -8.93 -16.05
CA MET A 70 -4.94 -9.04 -15.55
C MET A 70 -3.98 -8.96 -16.73
N TYR A 71 -2.85 -8.27 -16.55
CA TYR A 71 -1.75 -8.25 -17.52
C TYR A 71 -1.01 -9.58 -17.56
N PHE A 72 -1.06 -10.35 -16.48
CA PHE A 72 -0.41 -11.65 -16.32
C PHE A 72 -1.43 -12.77 -16.38
N SER A 73 -1.12 -13.84 -17.07
CA SER A 73 -1.85 -15.10 -16.94
C SER A 73 -1.53 -15.75 -15.57
N GLN A 74 -2.43 -16.63 -15.10
CA GLN A 74 -2.17 -17.40 -13.89
C GLN A 74 -0.93 -18.30 -14.02
N ASP A 75 -0.66 -18.83 -15.21
CA ASP A 75 0.53 -19.65 -15.47
C ASP A 75 1.82 -18.84 -15.34
N GLN A 76 1.85 -17.59 -15.81
CA GLN A 76 2.99 -16.69 -15.59
C GLN A 76 3.19 -16.40 -14.11
N LEU A 77 2.14 -16.03 -13.36
CA LEU A 77 2.26 -15.78 -11.92
C LEU A 77 2.75 -17.04 -11.19
N ASN A 78 2.24 -18.21 -11.55
CA ASN A 78 2.62 -19.51 -10.97
C ASN A 78 4.07 -19.93 -11.31
N ALA A 79 4.65 -19.45 -12.39
CA ALA A 79 6.03 -19.65 -12.75
C ALA A 79 6.95 -18.61 -12.10
N TRP A 80 6.60 -17.34 -12.19
CA TRP A 80 7.49 -16.22 -11.84
C TRP A 80 7.59 -15.99 -10.34
N ILE A 81 6.49 -16.05 -9.60
CA ILE A 81 6.52 -15.79 -8.15
C ILE A 81 7.42 -16.79 -7.43
N PRO A 82 7.34 -18.12 -7.64
CA PRO A 82 8.27 -19.05 -7.03
C PRO A 82 9.73 -18.82 -7.45
N LEU A 83 9.98 -18.50 -8.72
CA LEU A 83 11.32 -18.20 -9.24
C LEU A 83 11.91 -16.97 -8.54
N LEU A 84 11.18 -15.86 -8.52
CA LEU A 84 11.61 -14.61 -7.89
C LEU A 84 11.85 -14.78 -6.38
N GLU A 85 10.93 -15.43 -5.67
CA GLU A 85 11.11 -15.71 -4.25
C GLU A 85 12.28 -16.67 -3.96
N SER A 86 12.60 -17.61 -4.85
CA SER A 86 13.74 -18.53 -4.68
C SER A 86 15.08 -17.79 -4.71
N HIS A 87 15.12 -16.66 -5.40
CA HIS A 87 16.28 -15.76 -5.43
C HIS A 87 16.23 -14.65 -4.36
N GLY A 88 15.31 -14.76 -3.39
CA GLY A 88 15.23 -13.88 -2.23
C GLY A 88 14.50 -12.56 -2.48
N PHE A 89 13.88 -12.37 -3.65
CA PHE A 89 13.09 -11.18 -3.91
C PHE A 89 11.79 -11.18 -3.11
N GLN A 90 11.36 -10.00 -2.71
CA GLN A 90 10.05 -9.72 -2.14
C GLN A 90 9.10 -9.28 -3.26
N ILE A 91 7.94 -9.91 -3.32
CA ILE A 91 6.92 -9.56 -4.32
C ILE A 91 6.19 -8.28 -3.87
N HIS A 92 6.05 -7.33 -4.78
CA HIS A 92 5.35 -6.07 -4.62
C HIS A 92 4.29 -5.96 -5.73
N ALA A 93 3.11 -6.55 -5.49
CA ALA A 93 2.08 -6.71 -6.50
C ALA A 93 1.04 -5.60 -6.47
N HIS A 94 0.80 -4.94 -7.61
CA HIS A 94 -0.34 -4.05 -7.81
C HIS A 94 -1.61 -4.89 -7.89
N THR A 95 -2.58 -4.63 -7.01
CA THR A 95 -3.78 -5.45 -6.85
C THR A 95 -4.97 -4.59 -6.42
N LEU A 96 -5.66 -3.96 -7.36
CA LEU A 96 -6.88 -3.22 -7.04
C LEU A 96 -8.10 -4.16 -6.98
N GLY A 97 -8.24 -5.05 -7.95
CA GLY A 97 -9.35 -5.99 -8.01
C GLY A 97 -9.16 -7.23 -7.15
N GLU A 98 -10.27 -7.75 -6.59
CA GLU A 98 -10.26 -8.96 -5.77
C GLU A 98 -9.89 -10.22 -6.58
N GLN A 99 -10.10 -10.23 -7.89
CA GLN A 99 -9.64 -11.33 -8.74
C GLN A 99 -8.13 -11.37 -8.83
N THR A 100 -7.51 -10.20 -9.00
CA THR A 100 -6.04 -10.07 -9.06
C THR A 100 -5.40 -10.48 -7.75
N LEU A 101 -5.97 -10.02 -6.63
CA LEU A 101 -5.46 -10.37 -5.30
C LEU A 101 -5.50 -11.89 -5.09
N ALA A 102 -6.61 -12.55 -5.45
CA ALA A 102 -6.74 -14.00 -5.36
C ALA A 102 -5.72 -14.72 -6.24
N ALA A 103 -5.51 -14.26 -7.48
CA ALA A 103 -4.56 -14.87 -8.42
C ALA A 103 -3.10 -14.80 -7.91
N VAL A 104 -2.70 -13.67 -7.32
CA VAL A 104 -1.38 -13.54 -6.69
C VAL A 104 -1.25 -14.46 -5.47
N LEU A 105 -2.31 -14.59 -4.66
CA LEU A 105 -2.33 -15.53 -3.53
C LEU A 105 -2.19 -16.98 -3.98
N ASP A 106 -2.86 -17.39 -5.06
CA ASP A 106 -2.71 -18.75 -5.61
C ASP A 106 -1.24 -19.04 -5.98
N ALA A 107 -0.58 -18.08 -6.61
CA ALA A 107 0.84 -18.21 -6.97
C ALA A 107 1.79 -18.20 -5.75
N LEU A 108 1.47 -17.43 -4.71
CA LEU A 108 2.22 -17.44 -3.44
C LEU A 108 2.05 -18.74 -2.66
N GLU A 109 0.86 -19.34 -2.67
CA GLU A 109 0.59 -20.65 -2.09
C GLU A 109 1.40 -21.72 -2.83
N ARG A 110 1.36 -21.71 -4.16
CA ARG A 110 2.21 -22.57 -4.98
C ARG A 110 3.69 -22.37 -4.69
N SER A 111 4.14 -21.14 -4.52
CA SER A 111 5.55 -20.85 -4.18
C SER A 111 5.96 -21.50 -2.87
N ARG A 112 5.12 -21.43 -1.82
CA ARG A 112 5.39 -22.15 -0.55
C ARG A 112 5.49 -23.65 -0.73
N GLU A 113 4.57 -24.22 -1.52
CA GLU A 113 4.57 -25.66 -1.79
C GLU A 113 5.85 -26.13 -2.49
N VAL A 114 6.22 -25.47 -3.60
CA VAL A 114 7.36 -25.92 -4.41
C VAL A 114 8.72 -25.61 -3.78
N ARG A 115 8.83 -24.52 -3.00
CA ARG A 115 10.08 -24.15 -2.32
C ARG A 115 10.23 -24.81 -0.95
N GLY A 116 9.13 -25.23 -0.32
CA GLY A 116 9.13 -25.68 1.08
C GLY A 116 9.55 -24.59 2.06
N GLN A 117 9.36 -23.32 1.71
CA GLN A 117 9.81 -22.15 2.47
C GLN A 117 8.65 -21.16 2.62
N PRO A 118 8.60 -20.36 3.71
CA PRO A 118 7.67 -19.24 3.80
C PRO A 118 7.84 -18.23 2.66
N ASN A 119 6.81 -17.44 2.40
CA ASN A 119 6.92 -16.31 1.48
C ASN A 119 7.84 -15.22 2.04
N ASN A 120 8.36 -14.37 1.16
CA ASN A 120 9.32 -13.33 1.53
C ASN A 120 8.61 -12.01 1.93
N ARG A 121 7.58 -12.05 2.79
CA ARG A 121 6.75 -10.89 3.19
C ARG A 121 6.19 -10.13 1.97
N PRO A 122 5.41 -10.76 1.09
CA PRO A 122 4.88 -10.11 -0.10
C PRO A 122 4.01 -8.91 0.26
N SER A 123 4.01 -7.87 -0.58
CA SER A 123 3.21 -6.68 -0.42
C SER A 123 2.14 -6.60 -1.50
N PHE A 124 0.88 -6.52 -1.08
CA PHE A 124 -0.26 -6.26 -1.95
C PHE A 124 -0.53 -4.75 -1.94
N ILE A 125 -0.48 -4.12 -3.10
CA ILE A 125 -0.47 -2.67 -3.22
C ILE A 125 -1.80 -2.15 -3.72
N HIS A 126 -2.27 -1.08 -3.08
CA HIS A 126 -3.54 -0.38 -3.29
C HIS A 126 -4.79 -1.11 -2.77
N CYS A 127 -4.79 -2.40 -2.57
CA CYS A 127 -5.82 -3.27 -1.97
C CYS A 127 -7.24 -2.64 -1.91
N TYR A 128 -7.82 -2.29 -3.07
CA TYR A 128 -9.16 -1.67 -3.08
C TYR A 128 -10.22 -2.62 -2.58
N LEU A 129 -10.19 -3.86 -3.05
CA LEU A 129 -11.16 -4.89 -2.67
C LEU A 129 -10.43 -6.15 -2.19
N ILE A 130 -10.84 -6.65 -1.04
CA ILE A 130 -10.39 -7.93 -0.48
C ILE A 130 -11.63 -8.76 -0.21
N ASP A 131 -11.68 -9.96 -0.75
CA ASP A 131 -12.74 -10.90 -0.42
C ASP A 131 -12.53 -11.53 0.95
N PRO A 132 -13.60 -11.77 1.73
CA PRO A 132 -13.48 -12.39 3.05
C PRO A 132 -12.67 -13.68 3.10
N PRO A 133 -12.78 -14.63 2.15
CA PRO A 133 -11.95 -15.84 2.14
C PRO A 133 -10.46 -15.60 1.97
N ASP A 134 -10.03 -14.43 1.47
CA ASP A 134 -8.63 -14.14 1.19
C ASP A 134 -7.87 -13.59 2.40
N TYR A 135 -8.56 -13.09 3.44
CA TYR A 135 -7.90 -12.62 4.68
C TYR A 135 -7.02 -13.69 5.35
N PRO A 136 -7.49 -14.93 5.61
CA PRO A 136 -6.62 -15.97 6.17
C PRO A 136 -5.47 -16.35 5.24
N ARG A 137 -5.64 -16.27 3.93
CA ARG A 137 -4.58 -16.56 2.94
C ARG A 137 -3.48 -15.49 2.97
N LEU A 138 -3.86 -14.20 3.02
CA LEU A 138 -2.94 -13.08 3.21
C LEU A 138 -2.11 -13.24 4.49
N ARG A 139 -2.76 -13.59 5.59
CA ARG A 139 -2.07 -13.86 6.86
C ARG A 139 -1.11 -15.05 6.77
N ALA A 140 -1.54 -16.13 6.13
CA ALA A 140 -0.70 -17.32 5.96
C ALA A 140 0.51 -17.06 5.06
N ALA A 141 0.42 -16.08 4.15
CA ALA A 141 1.53 -15.63 3.31
C ALA A 141 2.48 -14.65 4.01
N ASP A 142 2.21 -14.26 5.26
CA ASP A 142 2.91 -13.17 5.96
C ASP A 142 2.91 -11.87 5.15
N ALA A 143 1.80 -11.63 4.44
CA ALA A 143 1.64 -10.53 3.51
C ALA A 143 1.38 -9.21 4.22
N THR A 144 1.87 -8.13 3.62
CA THR A 144 1.44 -6.78 3.95
C THR A 144 0.37 -6.31 2.97
N VAL A 145 -0.60 -5.56 3.44
CA VAL A 145 -1.65 -4.94 2.63
C VAL A 145 -1.47 -3.43 2.65
N ASN A 146 -1.15 -2.87 1.50
CA ASN A 146 -0.87 -1.45 1.37
C ASN A 146 -2.11 -0.71 0.86
N PHE A 147 -2.38 0.43 1.45
CA PHE A 147 -3.46 1.32 1.02
C PHE A 147 -2.91 2.71 0.70
N THR A 148 -3.33 3.25 -0.43
CA THR A 148 -3.14 4.67 -0.74
C THR A 148 -4.24 5.45 -0.03
N MET A 149 -4.04 5.73 1.25
CA MET A 149 -5.09 6.18 2.18
C MET A 149 -5.75 7.48 1.74
N LEU A 150 -5.01 8.34 1.01
CA LEU A 150 -5.54 9.57 0.44
C LEU A 150 -6.71 9.32 -0.52
N TRP A 151 -6.77 8.14 -1.16
CA TRP A 151 -7.85 7.80 -2.08
C TRP A 151 -9.15 7.36 -1.37
N ARG A 152 -9.10 7.17 -0.05
CA ARG A 152 -10.29 6.83 0.74
C ARG A 152 -11.16 8.07 1.00
N GLN A 153 -11.64 8.68 -0.08
CA GLN A 153 -12.47 9.89 -0.05
C GLN A 153 -13.41 9.92 -1.25
N MET A 154 -14.55 10.56 -1.09
CA MET A 154 -15.55 10.73 -2.16
C MET A 154 -15.20 11.95 -3.01
N GLU A 155 -14.03 11.90 -3.65
CA GLU A 155 -13.63 12.92 -4.61
C GLU A 155 -14.41 12.79 -5.94
N PRO A 156 -14.37 13.76 -6.85
CA PRO A 156 -15.20 13.75 -8.05
C PRO A 156 -15.14 12.48 -8.89
N ALA A 157 -13.96 11.89 -9.10
CA ALA A 157 -13.83 10.65 -9.88
C ALA A 157 -14.45 9.45 -9.13
N MET A 158 -14.29 9.40 -7.81
CA MET A 158 -14.96 8.39 -6.98
C MET A 158 -16.48 8.49 -7.10
N VAL A 159 -17.03 9.69 -7.05
CA VAL A 159 -18.49 9.92 -7.12
C VAL A 159 -19.05 9.63 -8.52
N THR A 160 -18.34 10.06 -9.57
CA THR A 160 -18.90 10.07 -10.94
C THR A 160 -18.52 8.84 -11.76
N ILE A 161 -17.46 8.13 -11.39
CA ILE A 161 -16.93 6.99 -12.14
C ILE A 161 -16.97 5.73 -11.29
N ASN A 162 -16.23 5.70 -10.18
CA ASN A 162 -16.04 4.46 -9.41
C ASN A 162 -17.32 3.98 -8.72
N ALA A 163 -18.02 4.88 -8.00
CA ALA A 163 -19.22 4.49 -7.26
C ALA A 163 -20.34 3.94 -8.15
N PRO A 164 -20.67 4.53 -9.32
CA PRO A 164 -21.63 3.95 -10.25
C PRO A 164 -21.18 2.60 -10.82
N ALA A 165 -19.90 2.44 -11.16
CA ALA A 165 -19.38 1.22 -11.78
C ALA A 165 -19.24 0.06 -10.78
N LEU A 166 -18.87 0.34 -9.53
CA LEU A 166 -18.73 -0.64 -8.47
C LEU A 166 -20.06 -1.00 -7.81
N GLY A 167 -20.95 -0.01 -7.67
CA GLY A 167 -22.20 -0.14 -6.94
C GLY A 167 -22.05 -0.04 -5.42
N PRO A 168 -23.17 0.11 -4.69
CA PRO A 168 -23.15 0.43 -3.26
C PRO A 168 -22.52 -0.64 -2.39
N GLU A 169 -22.66 -1.90 -2.74
CA GLU A 169 -22.13 -3.03 -1.96
C GLU A 169 -20.60 -3.06 -2.00
N ARG A 170 -20.00 -3.01 -3.20
CA ARG A 170 -18.54 -2.98 -3.35
C ARG A 170 -17.95 -1.66 -2.84
N LEU A 171 -18.64 -0.55 -3.06
CA LEU A 171 -18.22 0.75 -2.54
C LEU A 171 -18.13 0.74 -1.00
N ALA A 172 -19.06 0.09 -0.31
CA ALA A 172 -19.03 -0.04 1.15
C ALA A 172 -17.88 -0.92 1.67
N ARG A 173 -17.30 -1.75 0.81
CA ARG A 173 -16.17 -2.63 1.13
C ARG A 173 -14.83 -2.10 0.58
N LEU A 174 -14.83 -0.92 0.00
CA LEU A 174 -13.63 -0.36 -0.62
C LEU A 174 -12.59 0.02 0.45
N MET A 175 -11.33 -0.33 0.19
CA MET A 175 -10.19 -0.04 1.06
C MET A 175 -10.43 -0.49 2.51
N PRO A 176 -10.56 -1.82 2.75
CA PRO A 176 -11.03 -2.39 4.02
C PRO A 176 -9.92 -2.41 5.09
N MET A 177 -9.35 -1.25 5.40
CA MET A 177 -8.23 -1.10 6.36
C MET A 177 -8.60 -1.56 7.77
N ALA A 178 -9.85 -1.27 8.20
CA ALA A 178 -10.32 -1.66 9.52
C ALA A 178 -10.44 -3.18 9.64
N GLU A 179 -11.03 -3.81 8.63
CA GLU A 179 -11.20 -5.26 8.54
C GLU A 179 -9.84 -5.96 8.47
N ALA A 180 -8.93 -5.46 7.66
CA ALA A 180 -7.58 -5.99 7.53
C ALA A 180 -6.83 -5.95 8.88
N ALA A 181 -6.88 -4.82 9.58
CA ALA A 181 -6.25 -4.66 10.89
C ALA A 181 -6.86 -5.59 11.96
N GLU A 182 -8.20 -5.71 12.00
CA GLU A 182 -8.90 -6.61 12.94
C GLU A 182 -8.59 -8.08 12.68
N PHE A 183 -8.38 -8.44 11.41
CA PHE A 183 -7.94 -9.79 11.04
C PHE A 183 -6.47 -10.06 11.41
N GLY A 184 -5.74 -9.03 11.85
CA GLY A 184 -4.34 -9.10 12.24
C GLY A 184 -3.38 -9.09 11.05
N LEU A 185 -3.79 -8.50 9.92
CA LEU A 185 -2.90 -8.22 8.80
C LEU A 185 -2.04 -6.98 9.06
N VAL A 186 -0.86 -6.96 8.49
CA VAL A 186 0.05 -5.81 8.53
C VAL A 186 -0.43 -4.78 7.50
N VAL A 187 -1.18 -3.78 7.98
CA VAL A 187 -1.66 -2.66 7.16
C VAL A 187 -0.53 -1.66 6.96
N THR A 188 -0.24 -1.26 5.73
CA THR A 188 0.76 -0.25 5.40
C THR A 188 0.16 0.91 4.61
N GLY A 189 0.76 2.09 4.70
CA GLY A 189 0.38 3.28 3.95
C GLY A 189 1.35 3.58 2.81
N GLY A 190 0.84 4.20 1.76
CA GLY A 190 1.64 4.70 0.64
C GLY A 190 0.91 5.83 -0.08
N SER A 191 1.64 6.63 -0.85
CA SER A 191 1.08 7.75 -1.61
C SER A 191 0.92 7.45 -3.10
N ASP A 192 1.63 6.44 -3.60
CA ASP A 192 1.79 6.22 -5.04
C ASP A 192 2.29 7.49 -5.74
N TRP A 193 3.27 8.16 -5.09
CA TRP A 193 3.86 9.37 -5.66
C TRP A 193 4.46 9.04 -7.04
N TYR A 194 4.17 9.76 -8.02
CA TYR A 194 3.59 11.12 -8.16
C TYR A 194 2.06 11.14 -8.44
N VAL A 195 1.38 10.03 -8.39
CA VAL A 195 -0.09 9.96 -8.55
C VAL A 195 -0.77 10.75 -7.44
N SER A 196 -0.28 10.63 -6.21
CA SER A 196 -0.73 11.43 -5.06
C SER A 196 0.44 12.15 -4.39
N GLN A 197 0.11 13.14 -3.57
CA GLN A 197 1.10 13.82 -2.72
C GLN A 197 1.69 12.86 -1.68
N ILE A 198 2.95 13.09 -1.30
CA ILE A 198 3.69 12.18 -0.43
C ILE A 198 3.44 12.38 1.07
N ASP A 199 2.70 13.41 1.48
CA ASP A 199 2.47 13.75 2.87
C ASP A 199 1.61 12.69 3.59
N PRO A 200 2.15 11.97 4.60
CA PRO A 200 1.39 10.99 5.37
C PRO A 200 0.24 11.61 6.18
N LEU A 201 0.41 12.82 6.72
CA LEU A 201 -0.62 13.49 7.53
C LEU A 201 -1.83 13.85 6.67
N ALA A 202 -1.59 14.31 5.44
CA ALA A 202 -2.62 14.54 4.45
C ALA A 202 -3.35 13.26 4.03
N SER A 203 -2.71 12.09 4.14
CA SER A 203 -3.30 10.80 3.82
C SER A 203 -4.06 10.18 4.98
N ILE A 204 -3.59 10.38 6.22
CA ILE A 204 -4.23 9.86 7.44
C ILE A 204 -5.62 10.47 7.64
N ALA A 205 -5.80 11.76 7.40
CA ALA A 205 -7.08 12.45 7.60
C ALA A 205 -8.22 11.82 6.79
N PRO A 206 -8.16 11.67 5.45
CA PRO A 206 -9.20 10.97 4.68
C PRO A 206 -9.26 9.47 5.00
N GLY A 207 -8.15 8.83 5.32
CA GLY A 207 -8.13 7.44 5.80
C GLY A 207 -9.04 7.22 7.00
N LEU A 208 -9.01 8.13 7.97
CA LEU A 208 -9.86 8.11 9.18
C LEU A 208 -11.30 8.53 8.89
N THR A 209 -11.47 9.63 8.16
CA THR A 209 -12.76 10.31 8.07
C THR A 209 -13.62 9.85 6.90
N GLY A 210 -12.99 9.38 5.82
CA GLY A 210 -13.66 9.16 4.53
C GLY A 210 -14.07 10.45 3.84
N LYS A 211 -13.60 11.61 4.36
CA LYS A 211 -13.86 12.93 3.82
C LYS A 211 -12.63 13.43 3.07
N PRO A 212 -12.81 14.18 2.01
CA PRO A 212 -11.71 14.80 1.29
C PRO A 212 -11.08 15.94 2.09
N ILE A 213 -9.81 16.21 1.75
CA ILE A 213 -9.09 17.37 2.29
C ILE A 213 -9.07 18.52 1.28
N PRO A 214 -8.99 19.79 1.72
CA PRO A 214 -9.15 20.97 0.86
C PRO A 214 -8.18 21.08 -0.32
N PHE A 215 -7.01 20.46 -0.23
CA PHE A 215 -5.92 20.61 -1.22
C PHE A 215 -5.92 19.56 -2.33
N TYR A 216 -6.88 18.62 -2.34
CA TYR A 216 -6.85 17.55 -3.32
C TYR A 216 -7.45 17.97 -4.68
N ARG A 217 -6.57 18.28 -5.61
CA ARG A 217 -6.71 18.38 -7.07
C ARG A 217 -7.69 19.36 -7.71
N SER A 218 -8.57 20.07 -7.03
CA SER A 218 -9.37 21.10 -7.70
C SER A 218 -9.77 22.25 -6.78
N HIS A 219 -9.62 23.47 -7.27
CA HIS A 219 -10.02 24.70 -6.61
C HIS A 219 -11.56 24.88 -6.52
N ALA A 220 -12.33 23.96 -7.11
CA ALA A 220 -13.79 23.96 -7.09
C ALA A 220 -14.38 22.94 -6.10
N TYR A 221 -13.54 22.37 -5.25
CA TYR A 221 -13.92 21.28 -4.36
C TYR A 221 -14.22 21.82 -2.96
N GLU A 222 -15.48 21.71 -2.56
CA GLU A 222 -15.98 22.10 -1.24
C GLU A 222 -16.07 20.82 -0.36
N PRO A 223 -15.11 20.55 0.52
CA PRO A 223 -15.02 19.27 1.25
C PRO A 223 -16.28 18.95 2.06
N ASP A 224 -16.91 19.97 2.65
CA ASP A 224 -18.08 19.78 3.52
C ASP A 224 -19.37 19.43 2.76
N THR A 225 -19.39 19.60 1.44
CA THR A 225 -20.56 19.29 0.59
C THR A 225 -20.48 17.89 -0.01
N GLN A 226 -19.33 17.22 0.10
CA GLN A 226 -19.13 15.91 -0.51
C GLN A 226 -19.65 14.78 0.38
N PRO A 227 -20.17 13.70 -0.22
CA PRO A 227 -20.52 12.51 0.53
C PRO A 227 -19.30 11.94 1.27
N VAL A 228 -19.54 11.28 2.38
CA VAL A 228 -18.50 10.56 3.13
C VAL A 228 -18.33 9.18 2.52
N MET A 229 -17.07 8.75 2.34
CA MET A 229 -16.76 7.38 1.89
C MET A 229 -17.41 6.36 2.83
N PRO A 230 -18.26 5.45 2.33
CA PRO A 230 -18.90 4.43 3.17
C PRO A 230 -17.88 3.39 3.68
N GLY A 231 -18.37 2.45 4.48
CA GLY A 231 -17.56 1.38 5.05
C GLY A 231 -16.97 1.72 6.41
N ARG A 232 -16.30 0.74 7.00
CA ARG A 232 -15.72 0.85 8.33
C ARG A 232 -14.46 1.71 8.31
N ARG A 233 -14.20 2.39 9.40
CA ARG A 233 -13.04 3.28 9.56
C ARG A 233 -11.98 2.63 10.43
N PRO A 234 -10.71 2.70 10.03
CA PRO A 234 -9.60 2.27 10.88
C PRO A 234 -9.44 3.23 12.07
N SER A 235 -8.69 2.80 13.09
CA SER A 235 -8.28 3.68 14.19
C SER A 235 -7.06 4.53 13.77
N LEU A 236 -6.83 5.64 14.49
CA LEU A 236 -5.64 6.46 14.30
C LEU A 236 -4.35 5.66 14.57
N ASP A 237 -4.35 4.80 15.60
CA ASP A 237 -3.23 3.91 15.91
C ASP A 237 -2.87 3.03 14.70
N THR A 238 -3.88 2.45 14.04
CA THR A 238 -3.68 1.63 12.84
C THR A 238 -2.99 2.43 11.73
N LEU A 239 -3.41 3.67 11.51
CA LEU A 239 -2.86 4.49 10.43
C LEU A 239 -1.48 5.05 10.75
N ILE A 240 -1.20 5.39 12.01
CA ILE A 240 0.16 5.75 12.45
C ILE A 240 1.09 4.55 12.30
N ALA A 241 0.68 3.37 12.78
CA ALA A 241 1.46 2.15 12.60
C ALA A 241 1.75 1.83 11.13
N ALA A 242 0.80 2.10 10.24
CA ALA A 242 0.94 1.86 8.80
C ALA A 242 2.04 2.71 8.15
N TYR A 243 2.30 3.91 8.65
CA TYR A 243 3.37 4.79 8.19
C TYR A 243 4.67 4.71 9.02
N THR A 244 4.71 3.84 10.04
CA THR A 244 5.85 3.67 10.92
C THR A 244 6.31 2.21 10.96
N ILE A 245 5.99 1.48 12.03
CA ILE A 245 6.48 0.11 12.24
C ILE A 245 6.03 -0.88 11.14
N ASN A 246 4.81 -0.74 10.63
CA ASN A 246 4.33 -1.61 9.57
C ASN A 246 5.00 -1.33 8.22
N GLY A 247 5.29 -0.04 7.92
CA GLY A 247 6.10 0.34 6.76
C GLY A 247 7.53 -0.20 6.86
N ALA A 248 8.13 -0.14 8.05
CA ALA A 248 9.42 -0.74 8.31
C ALA A 248 9.39 -2.28 8.14
N TYR A 249 8.31 -2.94 8.61
CA TYR A 249 8.11 -4.37 8.41
C TYR A 249 8.04 -4.75 6.91
N ALA A 250 7.29 -4.00 6.12
CA ALA A 250 7.20 -4.20 4.67
C ALA A 250 8.55 -4.04 3.97
N SER A 251 9.38 -3.10 4.43
CA SER A 251 10.72 -2.85 3.91
C SER A 251 11.81 -3.74 4.53
N LYS A 252 11.46 -4.66 5.43
CA LYS A 252 12.40 -5.52 6.20
C LYS A 252 13.43 -4.73 7.03
N THR A 253 13.04 -3.55 7.50
CA THR A 253 13.86 -2.67 8.35
C THR A 253 13.36 -2.58 9.79
N ASP A 254 12.31 -3.32 10.12
CA ASP A 254 11.62 -3.35 11.41
C ASP A 254 12.52 -3.75 12.60
N ALA A 255 13.62 -4.43 12.33
CA ALA A 255 14.61 -4.78 13.36
C ALA A 255 15.38 -3.55 13.90
N PHE A 256 15.50 -2.47 13.11
CA PHE A 256 16.32 -1.32 13.48
C PHE A 256 15.64 0.04 13.29
N THR A 257 14.40 0.10 12.77
CA THR A 257 13.63 1.35 12.61
C THR A 257 12.13 1.10 12.78
N GLY A 258 11.29 2.13 12.61
CA GLY A 258 9.83 2.05 12.60
C GLY A 258 9.15 2.18 13.96
N SER A 259 9.87 2.10 15.09
CA SER A 259 9.34 2.32 16.44
C SER A 259 10.38 2.96 17.35
N ILE A 260 9.91 3.61 18.41
CA ILE A 260 10.77 4.23 19.43
C ILE A 260 11.09 3.18 20.50
N GLU A 261 12.20 2.47 20.30
CA GLU A 261 12.66 1.41 21.18
C GLU A 261 14.18 1.50 21.39
N VAL A 262 14.64 1.07 22.57
CA VAL A 262 16.08 1.02 22.86
C VAL A 262 16.79 0.08 21.89
N GLY A 263 17.81 0.59 21.22
CA GLY A 263 18.59 -0.16 20.23
C GLY A 263 18.17 0.07 18.77
N LYS A 264 17.03 0.71 18.53
CA LYS A 264 16.64 1.16 17.19
C LYS A 264 17.22 2.52 16.84
N ARG A 265 17.25 2.83 15.55
CA ARG A 265 17.69 4.12 15.03
C ARG A 265 16.72 5.22 15.43
N ALA A 266 17.25 6.39 15.72
CA ALA A 266 16.45 7.57 16.02
C ALA A 266 15.96 8.23 14.71
N ASP A 267 15.09 7.54 13.99
CA ASP A 267 14.33 8.03 12.85
C ASP A 267 13.01 8.57 13.42
N LEU A 268 12.92 9.88 13.61
CA LEU A 268 11.85 10.52 14.39
C LEU A 268 11.26 11.70 13.64
N VAL A 269 9.97 11.94 13.85
CA VAL A 269 9.27 13.14 13.40
C VAL A 269 8.72 13.87 14.64
N VAL A 270 8.97 15.16 14.73
CA VAL A 270 8.42 16.04 15.78
C VAL A 270 7.31 16.86 15.15
N LEU A 271 6.12 16.77 15.72
CA LEU A 271 4.91 17.46 15.27
C LEU A 271 4.58 18.64 16.18
N ASP A 272 3.90 19.65 15.66
CA ASP A 272 3.46 20.84 16.42
C ASP A 272 2.30 20.55 17.38
N GLN A 273 1.59 19.42 17.19
CA GLN A 273 0.41 19.04 17.98
C GLN A 273 0.26 17.52 18.14
N ASN A 274 -0.49 17.13 19.16
CA ASN A 274 -0.82 15.73 19.42
C ASN A 274 -1.99 15.29 18.56
N LEU A 275 -1.75 14.36 17.63
CA LEU A 275 -2.77 13.84 16.71
C LEU A 275 -3.97 13.18 17.41
N PHE A 276 -3.80 12.69 18.64
CA PHE A 276 -4.87 12.08 19.44
C PHE A 276 -5.76 13.10 20.16
N GLU A 277 -5.36 14.37 20.23
CA GLU A 277 -6.05 15.44 20.93
C GLU A 277 -6.77 16.42 19.99
N ILE A 278 -6.62 16.24 18.69
CA ILE A 278 -7.23 17.08 17.67
C ILE A 278 -8.33 16.32 16.90
N PRO A 279 -9.30 17.03 16.30
CA PRO A 279 -10.27 16.40 15.40
C PRO A 279 -9.56 15.71 14.21
N ALA A 280 -10.02 14.52 13.83
CA ALA A 280 -9.43 13.76 12.72
C ALA A 280 -9.38 14.56 11.41
N GLU A 281 -10.39 15.42 11.17
CA GLU A 281 -10.47 16.33 10.04
C GLU A 281 -9.39 17.41 10.02
N LYS A 282 -8.65 17.59 11.12
CA LYS A 282 -7.59 18.60 11.27
C LYS A 282 -6.18 18.02 11.19
N ILE A 283 -6.05 16.70 11.11
CA ILE A 283 -4.73 16.04 11.08
C ILE A 283 -3.86 16.54 9.92
N TYR A 284 -4.48 16.82 8.76
CA TYR A 284 -3.74 17.35 7.59
C TYR A 284 -3.16 18.77 7.79
N GLU A 285 -3.61 19.50 8.82
CA GLU A 285 -3.12 20.83 9.18
C GLU A 285 -1.91 20.77 10.13
N THR A 286 -1.54 19.59 10.61
CA THR A 286 -0.40 19.38 11.51
C THR A 286 0.91 19.67 10.80
N GLU A 287 1.77 20.47 11.45
CA GLU A 287 3.08 20.83 10.91
C GLU A 287 4.18 19.91 11.45
N VAL A 288 5.09 19.52 10.56
CA VAL A 288 6.33 18.84 10.94
C VAL A 288 7.36 19.88 11.37
N LEU A 289 7.68 19.92 12.66
CA LEU A 289 8.67 20.85 13.23
C LEU A 289 10.10 20.38 12.93
N ALA A 290 10.34 19.07 13.07
CA ALA A 290 11.64 18.49 12.77
C ALA A 290 11.50 17.05 12.30
N THR A 291 12.43 16.62 11.43
CA THR A 291 12.64 15.22 11.08
C THR A 291 14.08 14.84 11.38
N LEU A 292 14.24 13.73 12.09
CA LEU A 292 15.53 13.14 12.39
C LEU A 292 15.68 11.82 11.66
N VAL A 293 16.86 11.58 11.12
CA VAL A 293 17.26 10.27 10.56
C VAL A 293 18.59 9.89 11.20
N ASP A 294 18.63 8.74 11.84
CA ASP A 294 19.77 8.25 12.62
C ASP A 294 20.25 9.29 13.68
N GLY A 295 19.29 9.96 14.33
CA GLY A 295 19.53 11.00 15.33
C GLY A 295 20.02 12.35 14.79
N ARG A 296 20.14 12.51 13.47
CA ARG A 296 20.53 13.77 12.83
C ARG A 296 19.31 14.50 12.32
N VAL A 297 19.19 15.77 12.64
CA VAL A 297 18.13 16.62 12.08
C VAL A 297 18.39 16.80 10.58
N VAL A 298 17.44 16.33 9.75
CA VAL A 298 17.49 16.45 8.28
C VAL A 298 16.48 17.44 7.73
N TYR A 299 15.51 17.85 8.56
CA TYR A 299 14.50 18.86 8.24
C TYR A 299 14.10 19.61 9.52
N GLY A 300 13.83 20.90 9.40
CA GLY A 300 13.34 21.76 10.48
C GLY A 300 14.34 21.97 11.61
N GLU A 301 13.83 22.32 12.79
CA GLU A 301 14.60 22.55 14.01
C GLU A 301 13.89 21.89 15.20
N LEU A 302 14.66 21.40 16.15
CA LEU A 302 14.11 20.90 17.42
C LEU A 302 13.62 22.08 18.26
N PRO A 303 12.42 21.97 18.87
CA PRO A 303 11.84 23.01 19.71
C PRO A 303 12.64 23.25 21.00
#